data_834a6566e8efce914044d74998cec3dc
#
_entry.id   834a6566e8efce914044d74998cec3dc
#
_cell.length_a   1.000
_cell.length_b   1.000
_cell.length_c   1.000
_cell.angle_alpha   90.00
_cell.angle_beta   90.00
_cell.angle_gamma   90.00
#
_symmetry.space_group_name_H-M   'P 1'
#
loop_
_entity.id
_entity.type
_entity.pdbx_description
1 polymer ?
#
loop_
_entity_poly.entity_id
_entity_poly.type
_entity_poly.pdbx_seq_one_letter_code
_entity_poly.pdbx_strand_id
1 'polypeptide(L)'
;MAGCGGLGSNNGRTTSDAQVQTADGHACNVVVASQPNGGHLHSSDCDPLTFASNPPSSGTHYPDWAKYKTYSAPVPWGFLIHCLEHGAIDIVYNCPDGCPDEVSQAQSLIDGLAPDPGCGAPMKIVLAPDPSLDIRWAASAWTWTLRTTCFDKQAFASFIAAYYQGPDTEAACGGGLDLSAIGWCP
;
A
#
# COMPACT_ATOMS: atom_id res chain seq x y z
N MET A 1 -26.40 -52.76 -3.07
CA MET A 1 -24.98 -52.40 -2.99
C MET A 1 -24.89 -50.94 -3.41
N ALA A 2 -24.71 -50.05 -2.45
CA ALA A 2 -24.68 -48.63 -2.66
C ALA A 2 -23.21 -48.17 -2.69
N GLY A 3 -22.81 -47.51 -3.78
CA GLY A 3 -21.49 -46.89 -3.92
C GLY A 3 -21.49 -45.45 -3.40
N CYS A 4 -20.69 -45.17 -2.37
CA CYS A 4 -20.42 -43.83 -1.92
C CYS A 4 -19.46 -43.12 -2.85
N GLY A 5 -19.92 -42.08 -3.54
CA GLY A 5 -19.07 -41.13 -4.25
C GLY A 5 -18.59 -40.02 -3.32
N GLY A 6 -17.28 -39.92 -3.13
CA GLY A 6 -16.66 -38.88 -2.34
C GLY A 6 -16.72 -37.53 -3.03
N LEU A 7 -17.23 -36.52 -2.31
CA LEU A 7 -17.18 -35.10 -2.72
C LEU A 7 -15.82 -34.54 -2.32
N GLY A 8 -14.97 -34.29 -3.29
CA GLY A 8 -13.73 -33.55 -3.12
C GLY A 8 -14.04 -32.06 -2.93
N SER A 9 -13.76 -31.53 -1.76
CA SER A 9 -13.79 -30.09 -1.49
C SER A 9 -12.58 -29.43 -2.13
N ASN A 10 -12.77 -28.80 -3.29
CA ASN A 10 -11.82 -27.85 -3.84
C ASN A 10 -12.01 -26.50 -3.16
N ASN A 11 -11.21 -26.22 -2.12
CA ASN A 11 -11.01 -24.86 -1.62
C ASN A 11 -10.07 -24.11 -2.56
N GLY A 12 -10.55 -23.78 -3.74
CA GLY A 12 -9.93 -22.79 -4.62
C GLY A 12 -10.30 -21.41 -4.09
N ARG A 13 -9.34 -20.73 -3.48
CA ARG A 13 -9.46 -19.30 -3.16
C ARG A 13 -9.44 -18.55 -4.48
N THR A 14 -10.59 -18.24 -5.03
CA THR A 14 -10.71 -17.38 -6.20
C THR A 14 -10.34 -15.96 -5.80
N THR A 15 -9.24 -15.44 -6.37
CA THR A 15 -8.99 -14.01 -6.47
C THR A 15 -10.16 -13.41 -7.27
N SER A 16 -11.01 -12.62 -6.62
CA SER A 16 -12.08 -11.93 -7.32
C SER A 16 -11.47 -10.73 -8.06
N ASP A 17 -11.37 -10.83 -9.37
CA ASP A 17 -11.14 -9.69 -10.24
C ASP A 17 -12.39 -8.80 -10.18
N ALA A 18 -12.40 -7.84 -9.28
CA ALA A 18 -13.47 -6.85 -9.22
C ALA A 18 -13.20 -5.76 -10.26
N GLN A 19 -13.97 -5.73 -11.32
CA GLN A 19 -14.00 -4.62 -12.26
C GLN A 19 -14.91 -3.52 -11.70
N VAL A 20 -14.37 -2.36 -11.38
CA VAL A 20 -15.11 -1.16 -11.00
C VAL A 20 -15.01 -0.14 -12.13
N GLN A 21 -16.16 0.44 -12.52
CA GLN A 21 -16.20 1.47 -13.56
C GLN A 21 -15.86 2.84 -12.97
N THR A 22 -14.98 3.57 -13.65
CA THR A 22 -14.73 4.99 -13.35
C THR A 22 -15.88 5.87 -13.83
N ALA A 23 -15.92 7.13 -13.40
CA ALA A 23 -16.91 8.12 -13.86
C ALA A 23 -16.93 8.31 -15.39
N ASP A 24 -15.83 7.96 -16.07
CA ASP A 24 -15.65 8.05 -17.52
C ASP A 24 -16.03 6.75 -18.27
N GLY A 25 -16.60 5.77 -17.58
CA GLY A 25 -17.01 4.49 -18.20
C GLY A 25 -15.88 3.50 -18.47
N HIS A 26 -14.64 3.80 -18.06
CA HIS A 26 -13.52 2.88 -18.13
C HIS A 26 -13.43 2.08 -16.83
N ALA A 27 -13.39 0.75 -16.93
CA ALA A 27 -13.18 -0.11 -15.77
C ALA A 27 -11.70 -0.09 -15.35
N CYS A 28 -11.41 0.21 -14.08
CA CYS A 28 -10.09 -0.03 -13.51
C CYS A 28 -9.88 -1.54 -13.33
N ASN A 29 -8.73 -2.04 -13.75
CA ASN A 29 -8.32 -3.40 -13.41
C ASN A 29 -7.68 -3.36 -12.02
N VAL A 30 -8.35 -3.94 -11.02
CA VAL A 30 -7.89 -3.98 -9.63
C VAL A 30 -7.43 -5.39 -9.28
N VAL A 31 -6.20 -5.51 -8.78
CA VAL A 31 -5.65 -6.78 -8.28
C VAL A 31 -5.17 -6.57 -6.84
N VAL A 32 -5.68 -7.37 -5.91
CA VAL A 32 -5.20 -7.44 -4.53
C VAL A 32 -4.52 -8.78 -4.31
N ALA A 33 -3.29 -8.77 -3.82
CA ALA A 33 -2.50 -9.99 -3.64
C ALA A 33 -1.71 -9.98 -2.33
N SER A 34 -1.60 -11.16 -1.70
CA SER A 34 -0.60 -11.38 -0.65
C SER A 34 0.79 -11.52 -1.27
N GLN A 35 1.79 -11.02 -0.58
CA GLN A 35 3.18 -11.07 -0.98
C GLN A 35 4.01 -11.88 0.04
N PRO A 36 5.14 -12.46 -0.37
CA PRO A 36 6.05 -13.10 0.57
C PRO A 36 6.47 -12.14 1.68
N ASN A 37 6.54 -12.62 2.92
CA ASN A 37 7.10 -11.85 4.02
C ASN A 37 8.63 -11.84 3.91
N GLY A 38 9.21 -10.65 3.66
CA GLY A 38 10.65 -10.43 3.55
C GLY A 38 11.37 -10.22 4.89
N GLY A 39 10.67 -10.32 6.01
CA GLY A 39 11.22 -10.13 7.37
C GLY A 39 11.27 -8.66 7.81
N HIS A 40 11.83 -8.44 9.02
CA HIS A 40 11.84 -7.17 9.77
C HIS A 40 13.28 -6.68 10.05
N LEU A 41 14.19 -6.85 9.10
CA LEU A 41 15.59 -6.44 9.32
C LEU A 41 15.78 -4.96 8.99
N HIS A 42 16.43 -4.24 9.90
CA HIS A 42 16.88 -2.88 9.64
C HIS A 42 18.24 -2.89 8.92
N SER A 43 18.39 -1.99 7.94
CA SER A 43 19.63 -1.62 7.29
C SER A 43 20.02 -0.20 7.71
N SER A 44 21.17 0.31 7.29
CA SER A 44 21.47 1.73 7.45
C SER A 44 20.62 2.58 6.50
N ASP A 45 20.34 3.83 6.87
CA ASP A 45 19.64 4.75 5.99
C ASP A 45 20.35 4.90 4.65
N CYS A 46 19.58 4.88 3.59
CA CYS A 46 20.05 5.00 2.21
C CYS A 46 20.92 3.87 1.68
N ASP A 47 21.06 2.76 2.41
CA ASP A 47 21.65 1.55 1.83
C ASP A 47 20.80 1.06 0.64
N PRO A 48 21.42 0.54 -0.42
CA PRO A 48 20.68 -0.07 -1.52
C PRO A 48 19.84 -1.26 -1.04
N LEU A 49 18.54 -1.21 -1.24
CA LEU A 49 17.61 -2.27 -0.87
C LEU A 49 17.03 -2.94 -2.12
N THR A 50 16.67 -4.21 -1.98
CA THR A 50 15.96 -4.99 -3.00
C THR A 50 14.70 -5.59 -2.40
N PHE A 51 13.61 -5.59 -3.16
CA PHE A 51 12.31 -6.04 -2.71
C PHE A 51 11.75 -7.14 -3.61
N ALA A 52 10.92 -8.01 -3.04
CA ALA A 52 10.35 -9.16 -3.76
C ALA A 52 9.12 -8.80 -4.61
N SER A 53 8.51 -7.62 -4.40
CA SER A 53 7.30 -7.18 -5.11
C SER A 53 7.42 -5.73 -5.59
N ASN A 54 6.57 -5.35 -6.54
CA ASN A 54 6.37 -3.98 -7.00
C ASN A 54 4.85 -3.67 -7.01
N PRO A 55 4.34 -2.80 -6.09
CA PRO A 55 5.11 -2.10 -5.04
C PRO A 55 5.67 -3.07 -3.99
N PRO A 56 6.76 -2.68 -3.30
CA PRO A 56 7.26 -3.39 -2.13
C PRO A 56 6.21 -3.44 -1.00
N SER A 57 6.23 -4.50 -0.17
CA SER A 57 5.26 -4.63 0.92
C SER A 57 5.82 -5.24 2.21
N SER A 58 7.09 -5.62 2.22
CA SER A 58 7.83 -6.11 3.39
C SER A 58 9.31 -6.27 3.05
N GLY A 59 10.15 -6.55 4.02
CA GLY A 59 11.56 -6.85 3.84
C GLY A 59 12.48 -5.93 4.62
N THR A 60 13.77 -6.02 4.33
CA THR A 60 14.79 -5.15 4.94
C THR A 60 14.48 -3.69 4.65
N HIS A 61 14.54 -2.84 5.67
CA HIS A 61 14.17 -1.43 5.58
C HIS A 61 15.07 -0.56 6.48
N TYR A 62 14.88 0.76 6.44
CA TYR A 62 15.66 1.70 7.23
C TYR A 62 15.15 1.78 8.68
N PRO A 63 15.98 2.21 9.66
CA PRO A 63 15.60 2.26 11.06
C PRO A 63 14.59 3.38 11.37
N ASP A 64 14.43 4.35 10.47
CA ASP A 64 13.44 5.41 10.56
C ASP A 64 12.33 5.21 9.54
N TRP A 65 11.16 5.81 9.76
CA TRP A 65 10.01 5.77 8.85
C TRP A 65 9.60 7.15 8.38
N ALA A 66 8.86 7.20 7.28
CA ALA A 66 8.33 8.44 6.72
C ALA A 66 7.18 8.98 7.57
N LYS A 67 7.08 10.30 7.70
CA LYS A 67 5.91 10.96 8.29
C LYS A 67 4.67 10.66 7.45
N TYR A 68 3.58 10.30 8.10
CA TYR A 68 2.30 10.00 7.46
C TYR A 68 1.68 11.28 6.90
N LYS A 69 1.78 11.47 5.61
CA LYS A 69 1.29 12.65 4.87
C LYS A 69 1.35 12.41 3.36
N THR A 70 0.86 13.39 2.60
CA THR A 70 1.07 13.44 1.15
C THR A 70 2.42 14.10 0.83
N TYR A 71 3.18 13.44 -0.04
CA TYR A 71 4.45 13.92 -0.59
C TYR A 71 4.29 14.31 -2.06
N SER A 72 4.98 15.36 -2.47
CA SER A 72 5.05 15.78 -3.87
C SER A 72 6.25 15.23 -4.64
N ALA A 73 7.15 14.53 -3.94
CA ALA A 73 8.32 13.87 -4.49
C ALA A 73 8.34 12.39 -4.04
N PRO A 74 9.05 11.51 -4.77
CA PRO A 74 9.21 10.11 -4.37
C PRO A 74 9.81 9.98 -2.97
N VAL A 75 9.33 9.00 -2.22
CA VAL A 75 9.85 8.61 -0.91
C VAL A 75 10.59 7.28 -1.06
N PRO A 76 11.84 7.16 -0.58
CA PRO A 76 12.57 5.89 -0.67
C PRO A 76 11.83 4.76 0.05
N TRP A 77 11.74 3.60 -0.59
CA TRP A 77 11.00 2.44 -0.08
C TRP A 77 11.51 1.92 1.26
N GLY A 78 12.78 2.15 1.61
CA GLY A 78 13.28 1.79 2.94
C GLY A 78 12.52 2.46 4.08
N PHE A 79 12.10 3.73 3.93
CA PHE A 79 11.24 4.44 4.89
C PHE A 79 9.77 4.01 4.80
N LEU A 80 9.28 3.71 3.60
CA LEU A 80 7.89 3.26 3.40
C LEU A 80 7.66 1.88 3.99
N ILE A 81 8.55 0.92 3.78
CA ILE A 81 8.43 -0.42 4.37
C ILE A 81 8.37 -0.35 5.90
N HIS A 82 9.13 0.56 6.53
CA HIS A 82 9.05 0.76 7.98
C HIS A 82 7.67 1.34 8.39
N CYS A 83 7.07 2.23 7.57
CA CYS A 83 5.68 2.63 7.78
C CYS A 83 4.74 1.42 7.80
N LEU A 84 4.91 0.48 6.84
CA LEU A 84 4.07 -0.73 6.75
C LEU A 84 4.28 -1.65 7.96
N GLU A 85 5.50 -1.79 8.47
CA GLU A 85 5.78 -2.53 9.70
C GLU A 85 4.99 -1.97 10.89
N HIS A 86 4.81 -0.66 10.96
CA HIS A 86 3.96 -0.01 11.96
C HIS A 86 2.47 0.00 11.61
N GLY A 87 2.05 -0.82 10.65
CA GLY A 87 0.65 -1.02 10.28
C GLY A 87 0.05 0.11 9.44
N ALA A 88 0.88 0.93 8.80
CA ALA A 88 0.43 1.96 7.87
C ALA A 88 -0.02 1.37 6.52
N ILE A 89 -0.59 2.23 5.68
CA ILE A 89 -0.82 1.98 4.26
C ILE A 89 -0.05 3.03 3.46
N ASP A 90 0.75 2.59 2.51
CA ASP A 90 1.38 3.47 1.54
C ASP A 90 0.61 3.41 0.23
N ILE A 91 0.11 4.55 -0.23
CA ILE A 91 -0.55 4.72 -1.52
C ILE A 91 0.44 5.41 -2.44
N VAL A 92 0.74 4.78 -3.56
CA VAL A 92 1.75 5.27 -4.50
C VAL A 92 1.22 5.29 -5.94
N TYR A 93 1.75 6.22 -6.74
CA TYR A 93 1.30 6.38 -8.13
C TYR A 93 2.44 6.71 -9.08
N ASN A 94 2.33 6.21 -10.32
CA ASN A 94 3.18 6.57 -11.44
C ASN A 94 2.33 7.24 -12.53
N CYS A 95 2.44 8.55 -12.64
CA CYS A 95 1.70 9.37 -13.59
C CYS A 95 2.67 10.29 -14.33
N PRO A 96 3.41 9.80 -15.33
CA PRO A 96 4.45 10.58 -16.02
C PRO A 96 3.89 11.82 -16.71
N ASP A 97 2.64 11.78 -17.16
CA ASP A 97 1.95 12.91 -17.80
C ASP A 97 1.15 13.77 -16.80
N GLY A 98 1.25 13.45 -15.50
CA GLY A 98 0.47 14.04 -14.43
C GLY A 98 -0.93 13.41 -14.28
N CYS A 99 -1.45 13.42 -13.04
CA CYS A 99 -2.81 12.96 -12.73
C CYS A 99 -3.40 13.75 -11.54
N PRO A 100 -3.48 15.09 -11.62
CA PRO A 100 -3.87 15.92 -10.46
C PRO A 100 -5.27 15.59 -9.93
N ASP A 101 -6.21 15.24 -10.80
CA ASP A 101 -7.57 14.90 -10.41
C ASP A 101 -7.64 13.59 -9.63
N GLU A 102 -6.88 12.56 -10.06
CA GLU A 102 -6.80 11.29 -9.35
C GLU A 102 -6.08 11.46 -7.99
N VAL A 103 -5.01 12.25 -7.95
CA VAL A 103 -4.31 12.58 -6.69
C VAL A 103 -5.22 13.34 -5.73
N SER A 104 -6.03 14.27 -6.24
CA SER A 104 -7.02 14.99 -5.43
C SER A 104 -8.11 14.04 -4.88
N GLN A 105 -8.54 13.05 -5.66
CA GLN A 105 -9.47 12.02 -5.20
C GLN A 105 -8.85 11.12 -4.12
N ALA A 106 -7.57 10.74 -4.28
CA ALA A 106 -6.84 9.98 -3.28
C ALA A 106 -6.70 10.76 -1.97
N GLN A 107 -6.33 12.06 -2.04
CA GLN A 107 -6.27 12.93 -0.88
C GLN A 107 -7.65 13.05 -0.21
N SER A 108 -8.72 13.23 -0.99
CA SER A 108 -10.08 13.31 -0.45
C SER A 108 -10.55 12.01 0.22
N LEU A 109 -10.07 10.85 -0.25
CA LEU A 109 -10.28 9.58 0.44
C LEU A 109 -9.59 9.60 1.80
N ILE A 110 -8.30 9.97 1.85
CA ILE A 110 -7.50 9.99 3.08
C ILE A 110 -8.09 10.96 4.10
N ASP A 111 -8.44 12.18 3.69
CA ASP A 111 -9.02 13.20 4.56
C ASP A 111 -10.38 12.81 5.14
N GLY A 112 -11.10 11.91 4.45
CA GLY A 112 -12.40 11.39 4.90
C GLY A 112 -12.30 10.16 5.82
N LEU A 113 -11.10 9.62 6.08
CA LEU A 113 -10.93 8.48 6.99
C LEU A 113 -11.17 8.89 8.44
N ALA A 114 -11.72 7.97 9.22
CA ALA A 114 -11.82 8.14 10.67
C ALA A 114 -10.41 8.19 11.30
N PRO A 115 -10.25 8.85 12.47
CA PRO A 115 -8.99 8.78 13.21
C PRO A 115 -8.56 7.35 13.51
N ASP A 116 -7.24 7.15 13.61
CA ASP A 116 -6.66 5.88 14.03
C ASP A 116 -7.24 5.44 15.39
N PRO A 117 -7.83 4.24 15.49
CA PRO A 117 -8.52 3.81 16.72
C PRO A 117 -7.56 3.61 17.90
N GLY A 118 -6.27 3.33 17.64
CA GLY A 118 -5.26 3.10 18.68
C GLY A 118 -4.52 4.38 19.10
N CYS A 119 -4.35 5.33 18.18
CA CYS A 119 -3.51 6.51 18.40
C CYS A 119 -4.30 7.83 18.58
N GLY A 120 -5.58 7.85 18.26
CA GLY A 120 -6.42 9.06 18.34
C GLY A 120 -5.97 10.19 17.40
N ALA A 121 -5.16 9.89 16.40
CA ALA A 121 -4.60 10.78 15.39
C ALA A 121 -5.14 10.39 13.99
N PRO A 122 -4.89 11.16 12.93
CA PRO A 122 -5.16 10.70 11.57
C PRO A 122 -4.56 9.31 11.30
N MET A 123 -5.20 8.50 10.46
CA MET A 123 -4.67 7.18 10.09
C MET A 123 -3.27 7.30 9.49
N LYS A 124 -2.46 6.29 9.70
CA LYS A 124 -1.08 6.18 9.21
C LYS A 124 -1.10 5.88 7.71
N ILE A 125 -1.28 6.91 6.90
CA ILE A 125 -1.29 6.81 5.43
C ILE A 125 -0.21 7.69 4.84
N VAL A 126 0.58 7.15 3.93
CA VAL A 126 1.46 7.90 3.04
C VAL A 126 0.84 7.92 1.65
N LEU A 127 0.83 9.08 0.99
CA LEU A 127 0.52 9.22 -0.44
C LEU A 127 1.74 9.85 -1.11
N ALA A 128 2.32 9.17 -2.09
CA ALA A 128 3.53 9.66 -2.77
C ALA A 128 3.59 9.23 -4.26
N PRO A 129 4.22 10.04 -5.13
CA PRO A 129 4.60 9.55 -6.45
C PRO A 129 5.69 8.49 -6.33
N ASP A 130 5.63 7.48 -7.20
CA ASP A 130 6.70 6.49 -7.37
C ASP A 130 6.90 6.18 -8.85
N PRO A 131 7.91 6.79 -9.51
CA PRO A 131 8.18 6.55 -10.92
C PRO A 131 8.72 5.15 -11.23
N SER A 132 9.06 4.35 -10.22
CA SER A 132 9.53 2.98 -10.39
C SER A 132 8.39 1.95 -10.54
N LEU A 133 7.12 2.36 -10.27
CA LEU A 133 5.98 1.49 -10.48
C LEU A 133 5.79 1.17 -11.96
N ASP A 134 5.47 -0.07 -12.24
CA ASP A 134 5.08 -0.57 -13.58
C ASP A 134 3.56 -0.54 -13.79
N ILE A 135 2.82 0.08 -12.89
CA ILE A 135 1.37 0.30 -12.92
C ILE A 135 1.06 1.74 -12.51
N ARG A 136 -0.12 2.25 -12.88
CA ARG A 136 -0.48 3.65 -12.63
C ARG A 136 -0.71 3.95 -11.14
N TRP A 137 -1.42 3.07 -10.42
CA TRP A 137 -1.74 3.22 -9.00
C TRP A 137 -1.49 1.93 -8.25
N ALA A 138 -1.01 2.05 -7.03
CA ALA A 138 -0.84 0.93 -6.13
C ALA A 138 -0.99 1.34 -4.67
N ALA A 139 -1.23 0.37 -3.80
CA ALA A 139 -1.08 0.51 -2.36
C ALA A 139 -0.36 -0.70 -1.78
N SER A 140 0.36 -0.46 -0.69
CA SER A 140 0.99 -1.50 0.12
C SER A 140 0.49 -1.44 1.54
N ALA A 141 0.30 -2.61 2.14
CA ALA A 141 0.25 -2.91 3.55
C ALA A 141 1.30 -3.98 3.84
N TRP A 142 1.59 -4.28 5.10
CA TRP A 142 2.54 -5.34 5.41
C TRP A 142 2.11 -6.67 4.78
N THR A 143 2.95 -7.20 3.88
CA THR A 143 2.73 -8.42 3.06
C THR A 143 1.51 -8.41 2.12
N TRP A 144 0.92 -7.26 1.85
CA TRP A 144 -0.20 -7.13 0.92
C TRP A 144 -0.03 -5.97 -0.05
N THR A 145 -0.47 -6.17 -1.29
CA THR A 145 -0.47 -5.12 -2.31
C THR A 145 -1.81 -5.01 -3.00
N LEU A 146 -2.20 -3.78 -3.35
CA LEU A 146 -3.23 -3.46 -4.33
C LEU A 146 -2.54 -2.82 -5.53
N ARG A 147 -2.92 -3.22 -6.75
CA ARG A 147 -2.43 -2.66 -8.01
C ARG A 147 -3.61 -2.37 -8.92
N THR A 148 -3.61 -1.22 -9.58
CA THR A 148 -4.72 -0.84 -10.43
C THR A 148 -4.30 0.10 -11.57
N THR A 149 -5.03 0.03 -12.70
CA THR A 149 -4.76 0.83 -13.90
C THR A 149 -5.29 2.27 -13.81
N CYS A 150 -6.12 2.59 -12.83
CA CYS A 150 -6.63 3.93 -12.54
C CYS A 150 -7.01 4.05 -11.05
N PHE A 151 -7.17 5.27 -10.53
CA PHE A 151 -7.58 5.44 -9.14
C PHE A 151 -9.04 4.99 -8.95
N ASP A 152 -9.24 4.00 -8.11
CA ASP A 152 -10.55 3.48 -7.71
C ASP A 152 -10.75 3.69 -6.21
N LYS A 153 -11.52 4.72 -5.87
CA LYS A 153 -11.78 5.11 -4.48
C LYS A 153 -12.31 3.95 -3.63
N GLN A 154 -13.20 3.13 -4.18
CA GLN A 154 -13.81 2.02 -3.45
C GLN A 154 -12.81 0.90 -3.20
N ALA A 155 -11.97 0.57 -4.18
CA ALA A 155 -10.92 -0.44 -4.04
C ALA A 155 -9.90 -0.03 -2.97
N PHE A 156 -9.42 1.23 -3.00
CA PHE A 156 -8.49 1.74 -1.98
C PHE A 156 -9.14 1.78 -0.59
N ALA A 157 -10.40 2.24 -0.47
CA ALA A 157 -11.11 2.24 0.81
C ALA A 157 -11.25 0.82 1.38
N SER A 158 -11.59 -0.16 0.54
CA SER A 158 -11.71 -1.57 0.93
C SER A 158 -10.35 -2.16 1.33
N PHE A 159 -9.27 -1.81 0.61
CA PHE A 159 -7.91 -2.24 0.95
C PHE A 159 -7.47 -1.69 2.30
N ILE A 160 -7.67 -0.39 2.54
CA ILE A 160 -7.37 0.25 3.83
C ILE A 160 -8.15 -0.46 4.96
N ALA A 161 -9.45 -0.65 4.80
CA ALA A 161 -10.28 -1.29 5.80
C ALA A 161 -9.87 -2.74 6.12
N ALA A 162 -9.31 -3.45 5.13
CA ALA A 162 -8.92 -4.86 5.29
C ALA A 162 -7.51 -5.05 5.87
N TYR A 163 -6.58 -4.13 5.60
CA TYR A 163 -5.15 -4.36 5.85
C TYR A 163 -4.48 -3.33 6.74
N TYR A 164 -5.16 -2.21 7.08
CA TYR A 164 -4.63 -1.25 8.05
C TYR A 164 -4.43 -1.90 9.41
N GLN A 165 -3.26 -1.75 10.03
CA GLN A 165 -2.89 -2.42 11.28
C GLN A 165 -3.14 -3.94 11.22
N GLY A 166 -2.81 -4.55 10.09
CA GLY A 166 -2.94 -5.99 9.88
C GLY A 166 -2.14 -6.83 10.87
N PRO A 167 -2.33 -8.16 10.86
CA PRO A 167 -1.53 -9.06 11.68
C PRO A 167 -0.04 -8.93 11.30
N ASP A 168 0.84 -9.23 12.23
CA ASP A 168 2.30 -9.16 12.09
C ASP A 168 2.87 -7.72 11.95
N THR A 169 2.09 -6.69 12.31
CA THR A 169 2.56 -5.30 12.36
C THR A 169 2.82 -4.84 13.80
N GLU A 170 3.73 -3.89 13.95
CA GLU A 170 4.04 -3.28 15.23
C GLU A 170 3.16 -2.04 15.46
N ALA A 171 2.41 -2.01 16.57
CA ALA A 171 1.59 -0.85 16.90
C ALA A 171 2.46 0.30 17.42
N ALA A 172 2.77 1.28 16.56
CA ALA A 172 3.47 2.50 16.95
C ALA A 172 2.65 3.75 16.58
N CYS A 173 2.53 4.69 17.53
CA CYS A 173 1.81 5.96 17.35
C CYS A 173 2.74 7.15 17.07
N GLY A 174 4.02 6.93 16.85
CA GLY A 174 5.00 7.98 16.60
C GLY A 174 4.87 8.62 15.22
N GLY A 175 5.24 9.89 15.11
CA GLY A 175 5.43 10.56 13.83
C GLY A 175 6.80 10.21 13.25
N GLY A 176 6.87 9.89 11.95
CA GLY A 176 8.14 9.65 11.25
C GLY A 176 8.85 10.94 10.84
N LEU A 177 9.93 10.77 10.06
CA LEU A 177 10.72 11.85 9.49
C LEU A 177 9.95 12.56 8.36
N ASP A 178 10.00 13.88 8.33
CA ASP A 178 9.48 14.64 7.19
C ASP A 178 10.49 14.63 6.04
N LEU A 179 10.27 13.74 5.08
CA LEU A 179 11.14 13.52 3.93
C LEU A 179 10.85 14.45 2.74
N SER A 180 10.18 15.58 2.98
CA SER A 180 9.87 16.56 1.91
C SER A 180 11.10 17.31 1.40
N ALA A 181 12.22 17.29 2.13
CA ALA A 181 13.47 17.87 1.66
C ALA A 181 14.14 16.96 0.63
N ILE A 182 14.55 17.52 -0.51
CA ILE A 182 15.30 16.80 -1.55
C ILE A 182 16.65 16.35 -0.98
N GLY A 183 17.02 15.08 -1.18
CA GLY A 183 18.38 14.58 -0.89
C GLY A 183 18.51 13.67 0.34
N TRP A 184 17.43 13.09 0.85
CA TRP A 184 17.50 12.12 1.96
C TRP A 184 18.23 10.82 1.59
N CYS A 185 18.15 10.39 0.33
CA CYS A 185 18.93 9.29 -0.22
C CYS A 185 19.34 9.69 -1.65
N PRO A 186 20.58 10.14 -1.87
CA PRO A 186 21.06 10.61 -3.17
C PRO A 186 21.16 9.50 -4.22
#